data_ed9be31cc3114ad415cc9f35a77763f8
#
_entry.id   ed9be31cc3114ad415cc9f35a77763f8
#
_cell.length_a   1.000
_cell.length_b   1.000
_cell.length_c   1.000
_cell.angle_alpha   90.00
_cell.angle_beta   90.00
_cell.angle_gamma   90.00
#
_symmetry.space_group_name_H-M   'P 1'
#
loop_
_entity.id
_entity.type
_entity.pdbx_description
1 polymer ?
#
loop_
_entity_poly.entity_id
_entity_poly.type
_entity_poly.pdbx_seq_one_letter_code
_entity_poly.pdbx_strand_id
1 'polypeptide(L)' 'MDDPYLNDLKKEFKEYSEELKILQKKLLKSNSSEEQSTIIKKIDIIAKAMEKNQRQAAKVTKSRLKEKTKSNRSSQH' A
#
# COMPACT_ATOMS: atom_id res chain seq x y z
N MET A 1 -5.19 -11.09 -16.83
CA MET A 1 -5.35 -12.14 -15.84
C MET A 1 -4.95 -11.61 -14.46
N ASP A 2 -5.82 -11.80 -13.46
CA ASP A 2 -5.59 -11.25 -12.14
C ASP A 2 -4.65 -12.11 -11.33
N ASP A 3 -3.67 -11.46 -10.74
CA ASP A 3 -2.75 -12.12 -9.82
C ASP A 3 -3.39 -12.12 -8.44
N PRO A 4 -3.64 -13.28 -7.81
CA PRO A 4 -4.27 -13.33 -6.49
C PRO A 4 -3.49 -12.54 -5.44
N TYR A 5 -2.17 -12.58 -5.52
CA TYR A 5 -1.32 -11.84 -4.58
C TYR A 5 -1.49 -10.34 -4.75
N LEU A 6 -1.51 -9.86 -5.99
CA LEU A 6 -1.74 -8.44 -6.25
C LEU A 6 -3.13 -7.99 -5.82
N ASN A 7 -4.14 -8.86 -5.99
CA ASN A 7 -5.48 -8.56 -5.54
C ASN A 7 -5.54 -8.43 -4.03
N ASP A 8 -4.84 -9.29 -3.31
CA ASP A 8 -4.74 -9.22 -1.86
C ASP A 8 -4.06 -7.92 -1.41
N LEU A 9 -2.99 -7.53 -2.09
CA LEU A 9 -2.30 -6.29 -1.80
C LEU A 9 -3.17 -5.07 -2.05
N LYS A 10 -3.96 -5.08 -3.12
CA LYS A 10 -4.90 -3.99 -3.43
C LYS A 10 -5.99 -3.88 -2.36
N LYS A 11 -6.51 -5.01 -1.92
CA LYS A 11 -7.53 -5.06 -0.88
C LYS A 11 -6.99 -4.53 0.44
N GLU A 12 -5.80 -4.96 0.80
CA GLU A 12 -5.09 -4.50 2.00
C GLU A 12 -4.86 -3.01 1.95
N PHE A 13 -4.38 -2.50 0.81
CA PHE A 13 -4.16 -1.07 0.59
C PHE A 13 -5.44 -0.26 0.77
N LYS A 14 -6.54 -0.77 0.24
CA LYS A 14 -7.85 -0.12 0.37
C LYS A 14 -8.28 -0.04 1.84
N GLU A 15 -8.08 -1.11 2.58
CA GLU A 15 -8.41 -1.16 4.01
C GLU A 15 -7.59 -0.14 4.79
N TYR A 16 -6.28 -0.06 4.52
CA TYR A 16 -5.42 0.94 5.13
C TYR A 16 -5.86 2.36 4.78
N SER A 17 -6.23 2.59 3.53
CA SER A 17 -6.66 3.89 3.06
C SER A 17 -7.94 4.34 3.78
N GLU A 18 -8.89 3.44 3.97
CA GLU A 18 -10.13 3.72 4.70
C GLU A 18 -9.86 4.03 6.16
N GLU A 19 -9.01 3.24 6.80
CA GLU A 19 -8.61 3.44 8.18
C GLU A 19 -7.91 4.79 8.35
N LEU A 20 -7.04 5.14 7.41
CA LEU A 20 -6.34 6.43 7.41
C LEU A 20 -7.33 7.59 7.37
N LYS A 21 -8.36 7.49 6.54
CA LYS A 21 -9.41 8.52 6.45
C LYS A 21 -10.14 8.69 7.77
N ILE A 22 -10.45 7.58 8.43
CA ILE A 22 -11.12 7.60 9.74
C ILE A 22 -10.24 8.30 10.77
N LEU A 23 -8.96 7.97 10.79
CA LEU A 23 -8.00 8.57 11.72
C LEU A 23 -7.81 10.05 11.46
N GLN A 24 -7.78 10.46 10.21
CA GLN A 24 -7.66 11.87 9.84
C GLN A 24 -8.88 12.66 10.32
N LYS A 25 -10.07 12.09 10.19
CA LYS A 25 -11.30 12.73 10.69
C LYS A 25 -11.27 12.86 12.21
N LYS A 26 -10.81 11.82 12.90
CA LYS A 26 -10.68 11.86 14.36
C LYS A 26 -9.68 12.93 14.79
N LEU A 27 -8.58 13.05 14.06
CA LEU A 27 -7.56 14.05 14.35
C LEU A 27 -8.13 15.46 14.25
N LEU A 28 -8.93 15.73 13.23
CA LEU A 28 -9.55 17.03 13.03
C LEU A 28 -10.54 17.38 14.14
N LYS A 29 -11.16 16.37 14.71
CA LYS A 29 -12.17 16.56 15.77
C LYS A 29 -11.55 16.54 17.18
N SER A 30 -10.31 16.10 17.29
CA SER A 30 -9.68 15.97 18.60
C SER A 30 -9.23 17.32 19.14
N ASN A 31 -9.51 17.55 20.42
CA ASN A 31 -9.10 18.76 21.13
C ASN A 31 -7.99 18.50 22.13
N SER A 32 -7.56 17.26 22.28
CA SER A 32 -6.54 16.86 23.25
C SER A 32 -5.20 16.62 22.55
N SER A 33 -4.14 17.22 23.07
CA SER A 33 -2.78 16.99 22.59
C SER A 33 -2.37 15.52 22.64
N GLU A 34 -2.72 14.86 23.73
CA GLU A 34 -2.39 13.44 23.92
C GLU A 34 -3.09 12.57 22.91
N GLU A 35 -4.37 12.84 22.69
CA GLU A 35 -5.16 12.12 21.71
C GLU A 35 -4.64 12.35 20.30
N GLN A 36 -4.34 13.60 19.96
CA GLN A 36 -3.76 13.96 18.67
C GLN A 36 -2.44 13.23 18.43
N SER A 37 -1.57 13.20 19.44
CA SER A 37 -0.30 12.49 19.35
C SER A 37 -0.49 11.00 19.09
N THR A 38 -1.43 10.38 19.78
CA THR A 38 -1.75 8.95 19.60
C THR A 38 -2.27 8.68 18.20
N ILE A 39 -3.16 9.54 17.69
CA ILE A 39 -3.73 9.41 16.35
C ILE A 39 -2.63 9.57 15.30
N ILE A 40 -1.76 10.55 15.47
CA ILE A 40 -0.64 10.79 14.55
C ILE A 40 0.28 9.57 14.48
N LYS A 41 0.56 8.94 15.62
CA LYS A 41 1.37 7.72 15.65
C LYS A 41 0.71 6.59 14.88
N LYS A 42 -0.60 6.43 15.03
CA LYS A 42 -1.35 5.41 14.28
C LYS A 42 -1.33 5.69 12.79
N ILE A 43 -1.51 6.96 12.41
CA ILE A 43 -1.43 7.39 11.01
C ILE A 43 -0.06 7.04 10.42
N ASP A 44 1.00 7.31 11.17
CA ASP A 44 2.36 7.00 10.73
C ASP A 44 2.56 5.51 10.50
N ILE A 45 2.06 4.69 11.41
CA ILE A 45 2.14 3.22 11.27
C ILE A 45 1.43 2.75 10.01
N ILE A 46 0.22 3.27 9.77
CA ILE A 46 -0.56 2.89 8.59
C ILE A 46 0.12 3.38 7.32
N ALA A 47 0.63 4.61 7.32
CA ALA A 47 1.35 5.16 6.17
C ALA A 47 2.56 4.29 5.81
N LYS A 48 3.30 3.84 6.80
CA LYS A 48 4.45 2.94 6.58
C LYS A 48 3.99 1.58 6.04
N ALA A 49 2.88 1.06 6.55
CA ALA A 49 2.32 -0.20 6.06
C ALA A 49 1.87 -0.07 4.60
N MET A 50 1.24 1.05 4.24
CA MET A 50 0.84 1.32 2.87
C MET A 50 2.05 1.42 1.93
N GLU A 51 3.10 2.08 2.38
CA GLU A 51 4.34 2.19 1.62
C GLU A 51 4.96 0.83 1.37
N LYS A 52 5.03 -0.01 2.39
CA LYS A 52 5.53 -1.38 2.27
C LYS A 52 4.69 -2.19 1.30
N ASN A 53 3.36 -2.05 1.40
CA ASN A 53 2.41 -2.72 0.51
C ASN A 53 2.68 -2.33 -0.95
N GLN A 54 2.87 -1.04 -1.22
CA GLN A 54 3.14 -0.55 -2.56
C GLN A 54 4.47 -1.03 -3.10
N ARG A 55 5.49 -1.11 -2.25
CA ARG A 55 6.79 -1.65 -2.64
C ARG A 55 6.67 -3.11 -3.04
N GLN A 56 5.91 -3.89 -2.31
CA GLN A 56 5.67 -5.29 -2.63
C GLN A 56 4.93 -5.44 -3.95
N ALA A 57 3.90 -4.63 -4.15
CA ALA A 57 3.14 -4.64 -5.40
C ALA A 57 4.02 -4.26 -6.59
N ALA A 58 4.87 -3.25 -6.42
CA ALA A 58 5.81 -2.84 -7.45
C ALA A 58 6.81 -3.93 -7.78
N LYS A 59 7.31 -4.64 -6.77
CA LYS A 59 8.25 -5.76 -6.96
C LYS A 59 7.61 -6.88 -7.76
N VAL A 60 6.38 -7.26 -7.42
CA VAL A 60 5.65 -8.31 -8.12
C VAL A 60 5.41 -7.89 -9.57
N THR A 61 4.95 -6.66 -9.78
CA THR A 61 4.70 -6.12 -11.11
C THR A 61 5.97 -6.11 -11.94
N LYS A 62 7.08 -5.63 -11.38
CA LYS A 62 8.38 -5.62 -12.03
C LYS A 62 8.83 -7.02 -12.42
N SER A 63 8.67 -7.97 -11.52
CA SER A 63 9.05 -9.34 -11.76
C SER A 63 8.26 -9.93 -12.94
N ARG A 64 6.96 -9.66 -12.97
CA ARG A 64 6.09 -10.12 -14.08
C ARG A 64 6.48 -9.48 -15.40
N LEU A 65 6.75 -8.17 -15.38
CA LEU A 65 7.20 -7.46 -16.58
C LEU A 65 8.54 -7.97 -17.07
N LYS A 66 9.44 -8.26 -16.16
CA LYS A 66 10.76 -8.83 -16.48
C LYS A 66 10.62 -10.18 -17.18
N GLU A 67 9.74 -11.03 -16.68
CA GLU A 67 9.49 -12.32 -17.30
C GLU A 67 9.00 -12.17 -18.73
N LYS A 68 8.04 -11.27 -18.95
CA LYS A 68 7.52 -10.98 -20.28
C LYS A 68 8.59 -10.41 -21.21
N THR A 69 9.35 -9.46 -20.70
CA THR A 69 10.42 -8.82 -21.47
C THR A 69 11.50 -9.82 -21.83
N LYS A 70 11.87 -10.67 -20.88
CA LYS A 70 12.86 -11.72 -21.10
C LYS A 70 12.41 -12.68 -22.19
N SER A 71 11.14 -13.07 -22.17
CA SER A 71 10.56 -13.94 -23.16
C SER A 71 10.58 -13.28 -24.54
N ASN A 72 10.20 -12.02 -24.62
CA ASN A 72 10.24 -11.26 -25.86
C ASN A 72 11.66 -11.09 -26.39
N ARG A 73 12.59 -10.85 -25.50
CA ARG A 73 13.99 -10.73 -25.85
C ARG A 73 14.51 -12.01 -26.48
N SER A 74 14.16 -13.13 -25.90
CA SER A 74 14.55 -14.44 -26.43
C SER A 74 14.07 -14.61 -27.85
N SER A 75 12.84 -14.15 -28.15
CA SER A 75 12.30 -14.27 -29.48
C SER A 75 12.91 -13.26 -30.45
N GLN A 76 13.43 -12.16 -29.99
CA GLN A 76 14.07 -11.15 -30.82
C GLN A 76 15.52 -11.50 -31.15
N HIS A 77 16.17 -12.26 -30.33
CA HIS A 77 17.52 -12.69 -30.54
C HIS A 77 17.59 -14.06 -31.16
#